data_ead524aa5c254718a7ac8613acee3138
#
_entry.id   ead524aa5c254718a7ac8613acee3138
#
_cell.length_a   1.000
_cell.length_b   1.000
_cell.length_c   1.000
_cell.angle_alpha   90.00
_cell.angle_beta   90.00
_cell.angle_gamma   90.00
#
_symmetry.space_group_name_H-M   'P 1'
#
loop_
_entity.id
_entity.type
_entity.pdbx_description
1 polymer ?
#
loop_
_entity_poly.entity_id
_entity_poly.type
_entity_poly.pdbx_seq_one_letter_code
_entity_poly.pdbx_strand_id
1 'polypeptide(L)'
;MKSSNVIIILIVVIGIMFYTSAFVVDETEQVVVTRFGKVVGDPKTEPGLNFKIPIFDIANYFPKNLLQWDGESGQIPTLDKTYIWVESFARWRIIDPVKFFQTVGNTVNAMGRLDDIIDSAVRNFITSYKLIESVRQGNRNRPRRSWAHWFVQRLVSRIVPTR
;
A
#
# COMPACT_ATOMS: atom_id res chain seq x y z
N MET A 1 -46.86 19.98 20.11
CA MET A 1 -45.95 18.85 20.46
C MET A 1 -45.43 19.10 21.85
N LYS A 2 -45.64 18.16 22.79
CA LYS A 2 -45.20 18.33 24.19
C LYS A 2 -43.66 18.43 24.23
N SER A 3 -43.15 19.42 24.93
CA SER A 3 -41.69 19.66 25.14
C SER A 3 -40.91 18.38 25.50
N SER A 4 -41.55 17.46 26.24
CA SER A 4 -40.98 16.15 26.59
C SER A 4 -40.62 15.30 25.37
N ASN A 5 -41.40 15.28 24.30
CA ASN A 5 -41.12 14.46 23.12
C ASN A 5 -39.93 15.04 22.32
N VAL A 6 -39.70 16.34 22.31
CA VAL A 6 -38.58 17.00 21.69
C VAL A 6 -37.28 16.65 22.43
N ILE A 7 -37.30 16.61 23.74
CA ILE A 7 -36.14 16.24 24.56
C ILE A 7 -35.76 14.78 24.32
N ILE A 8 -36.75 13.86 24.25
CA ILE A 8 -36.50 12.45 23.97
C ILE A 8 -35.84 12.28 22.56
N ILE A 9 -36.38 12.95 21.57
CA ILE A 9 -35.83 12.91 20.21
C ILE A 9 -34.39 13.43 20.20
N LEU A 10 -34.09 14.53 20.91
CA LEU A 10 -32.76 15.10 21.00
C LEU A 10 -31.75 14.12 21.64
N ILE A 11 -32.15 13.45 22.72
CA ILE A 11 -31.32 12.45 23.40
C ILE A 11 -31.01 11.27 22.48
N VAL A 12 -31.99 10.79 21.73
CA VAL A 12 -31.84 9.70 20.76
C VAL A 12 -30.88 10.10 19.65
N VAL A 13 -31.01 11.30 19.10
CA VAL A 13 -30.11 11.80 18.05
C VAL A 13 -28.67 11.92 18.56
N ILE A 14 -28.47 12.45 19.76
CA ILE A 14 -27.15 12.54 20.38
C ILE A 14 -26.56 11.14 20.60
N GLY A 15 -27.35 10.18 21.07
CA GLY A 15 -26.92 8.79 21.25
C GLY A 15 -26.46 8.13 19.94
N ILE A 16 -27.22 8.33 18.87
CA ILE A 16 -26.87 7.83 17.53
C ILE A 16 -25.57 8.50 17.04
N MET A 17 -25.42 9.81 17.22
CA MET A 17 -24.21 10.53 16.86
C MET A 17 -22.98 9.99 17.60
N PHE A 18 -23.09 9.72 18.88
CA PHE A 18 -22.01 9.11 19.67
C PHE A 18 -21.66 7.70 19.18
N TYR A 19 -22.66 6.89 18.89
CA TYR A 19 -22.46 5.54 18.39
C TYR A 19 -21.77 5.50 17.04
N THR A 20 -22.14 6.37 16.11
CA THR A 20 -21.54 6.46 14.76
C THR A 20 -20.19 7.19 14.74
N SER A 21 -19.84 7.89 15.82
CA SER A 21 -18.56 8.57 15.98
C SER A 21 -17.41 7.61 16.28
N ALA A 22 -17.68 6.52 16.98
CA ALA A 22 -16.67 5.58 17.41
C ALA A 22 -16.28 4.63 16.28
N PHE A 23 -14.98 4.35 16.14
CA PHE A 23 -14.44 3.32 15.27
C PHE A 23 -13.26 2.62 15.93
N VAL A 24 -13.07 1.35 15.61
CA VAL A 24 -11.98 0.53 16.17
C VAL A 24 -10.92 0.34 15.12
N VAL A 25 -9.66 0.46 15.52
CA VAL A 25 -8.48 0.15 14.71
C VAL A 25 -7.92 -1.17 15.22
N ASP A 26 -7.74 -2.13 14.33
CA ASP A 26 -7.10 -3.41 14.64
C ASP A 26 -5.56 -3.27 14.62
N GLU A 27 -4.85 -4.21 15.26
CA GLU A 27 -3.38 -4.29 15.21
C GLU A 27 -2.82 -4.48 13.79
N THR A 28 -3.58 -5.14 12.94
CA THR A 28 -3.23 -5.45 11.55
C THR A 28 -3.53 -4.33 10.57
N GLU A 29 -4.19 -3.24 11.04
CA GLU A 29 -4.66 -2.15 10.22
C GLU A 29 -4.11 -0.80 10.70
N GLN A 30 -4.14 0.15 9.80
CA GLN A 30 -3.87 1.56 10.05
C GLN A 30 -4.92 2.39 9.34
N VAL A 31 -5.34 3.49 9.97
CA VAL A 31 -6.48 4.28 9.51
C VAL A 31 -6.07 5.71 9.23
N VAL A 32 -6.50 6.21 8.07
CA VAL A 32 -6.41 7.62 7.70
C VAL A 32 -7.80 8.20 7.68
N VAL A 33 -8.04 9.20 8.52
CA VAL A 33 -9.31 9.91 8.56
C VAL A 33 -9.28 11.02 7.53
N THR A 34 -10.31 11.04 6.68
CA THR A 34 -10.46 12.07 5.65
C THR A 34 -11.76 12.82 5.82
N ARG A 35 -11.73 14.12 5.57
CA ARG A 35 -12.88 15.01 5.54
C ARG A 35 -12.94 15.69 4.18
N PHE A 36 -14.04 15.48 3.45
CA PHE A 36 -14.20 15.99 2.08
C PHE A 36 -12.99 15.67 1.18
N GLY A 37 -12.43 14.45 1.31
CA GLY A 37 -11.26 13.99 0.53
C GLY A 37 -9.89 14.49 1.00
N LYS A 38 -9.84 15.37 2.01
CA LYS A 38 -8.57 15.83 2.61
C LYS A 38 -8.26 15.03 3.87
N VAL A 39 -7.01 14.67 4.06
CA VAL A 39 -6.55 14.01 5.30
C VAL A 39 -6.65 15.00 6.46
N VAL A 40 -7.24 14.56 7.56
CA VAL A 40 -7.42 15.33 8.79
C VAL A 40 -6.78 14.58 9.96
N GLY A 41 -5.85 15.27 10.62
CA GLY A 41 -5.11 14.71 11.76
C GLY A 41 -4.05 13.69 11.39
N ASP A 42 -3.47 13.08 12.40
CA ASP A 42 -2.43 12.07 12.25
C ASP A 42 -3.04 10.70 11.95
N PRO A 43 -2.33 9.85 11.17
CA PRO A 43 -2.79 8.49 10.90
C PRO A 43 -2.86 7.69 12.21
N LYS A 44 -3.94 6.94 12.37
CA LYS A 44 -4.13 6.06 13.52
C LYS A 44 -3.49 4.70 13.23
N THR A 45 -2.28 4.50 13.76
CA THR A 45 -1.49 3.27 13.60
C THR A 45 -1.53 2.39 14.84
N GLU A 46 -1.97 2.94 15.98
CA GLU A 46 -2.12 2.20 17.22
C GLU A 46 -3.52 1.57 17.30
N PRO A 47 -3.61 0.29 17.72
CA PRO A 47 -4.89 -0.37 17.89
C PRO A 47 -5.68 0.26 19.04
N GLY A 48 -6.98 0.30 18.88
CA GLY A 48 -7.86 0.81 19.92
C GLY A 48 -9.07 1.55 19.38
N LEU A 49 -9.83 2.10 20.34
CA LEU A 49 -11.02 2.89 20.06
C LEU A 49 -10.63 4.32 19.73
N ASN A 50 -11.05 4.78 18.58
CA ASN A 50 -10.87 6.14 18.11
C ASN A 50 -12.22 6.79 17.81
N PHE A 51 -12.23 8.12 17.74
CA PHE A 51 -13.42 8.90 17.45
C PHE A 51 -13.22 9.75 16.20
N LYS A 52 -14.27 9.84 15.41
CA LYS A 52 -14.35 10.69 14.22
C LYS A 52 -15.63 11.53 14.26
N ILE A 53 -15.69 12.62 13.52
CA ILE A 53 -16.91 13.39 13.40
C ILE A 53 -17.85 12.62 12.46
N PRO A 54 -19.00 12.14 12.97
CA PRO A 54 -19.96 11.43 12.14
C PRO A 54 -20.41 12.33 10.98
N ILE A 55 -20.75 11.70 9.83
CA ILE A 55 -21.23 12.35 8.60
C ILE A 55 -20.13 13.02 7.78
N PHE A 56 -19.17 13.72 8.40
CA PHE A 56 -18.13 14.48 7.69
C PHE A 56 -16.83 13.71 7.51
N ASP A 57 -16.49 12.83 8.44
CA ASP A 57 -15.23 12.11 8.46
C ASP A 57 -15.40 10.66 7.98
N ILE A 58 -14.55 10.27 7.04
CA ILE A 58 -14.48 8.91 6.51
C ILE A 58 -13.18 8.29 7.02
N ALA A 59 -13.27 7.12 7.66
CA ALA A 59 -12.13 6.33 8.05
C ALA A 59 -11.73 5.39 6.91
N ASN A 60 -10.53 5.57 6.38
CA ASN A 60 -9.96 4.72 5.34
C ASN A 60 -8.98 3.76 5.98
N TYR A 61 -9.27 2.46 5.89
CA TYR A 61 -8.47 1.38 6.48
C TYR A 61 -7.44 0.88 5.49
N PHE A 62 -6.21 0.73 5.95
CA PHE A 62 -5.11 0.20 5.17
C PHE A 62 -4.43 -0.93 5.95
N PRO A 63 -4.03 -2.03 5.28
CA PRO A 63 -3.29 -3.10 5.94
C PRO A 63 -1.90 -2.59 6.37
N LYS A 64 -1.53 -2.92 7.60
CA LYS A 64 -0.21 -2.68 8.19
C LYS A 64 0.74 -3.84 7.95
N ASN A 65 0.16 -5.00 7.66
CA ASN A 65 0.86 -6.24 7.41
C ASN A 65 1.66 -6.21 6.10
N LEU A 66 2.56 -7.17 5.98
CA LEU A 66 3.27 -7.44 4.76
C LEU A 66 2.30 -8.01 3.72
N LEU A 67 2.18 -7.33 2.59
CA LEU A 67 1.34 -7.73 1.47
C LEU A 67 2.21 -8.45 0.44
N GLN A 68 1.61 -9.40 -0.26
CA GLN A 68 2.22 -10.10 -1.37
C GLN A 68 1.74 -9.48 -2.68
N TRP A 69 2.65 -9.37 -3.61
CA TRP A 69 2.39 -9.08 -5.00
C TRP A 69 2.95 -10.25 -5.82
N ASP A 70 2.12 -10.82 -6.68
CA ASP A 70 2.49 -11.88 -7.62
C ASP A 70 2.29 -11.34 -9.03
N GLY A 71 3.37 -11.30 -9.81
CA GLY A 71 3.35 -10.88 -11.21
C GLY A 71 2.87 -12.00 -12.13
N GLU A 72 2.36 -11.61 -13.28
CA GLU A 72 1.99 -12.58 -14.31
C GLU A 72 3.24 -13.28 -14.86
N SER A 73 3.18 -14.62 -14.94
CA SER A 73 4.23 -15.40 -15.55
C SER A 73 4.23 -15.19 -17.07
N GLY A 74 5.41 -14.92 -17.64
CA GLY A 74 5.51 -14.64 -19.07
C GLY A 74 6.82 -15.06 -19.68
N GLN A 75 6.84 -15.14 -21.01
CA GLN A 75 8.05 -15.40 -21.77
C GLN A 75 8.78 -14.08 -22.03
N ILE A 76 10.05 -14.03 -21.66
CA ILE A 76 10.93 -12.85 -21.87
C ILE A 76 12.16 -13.30 -22.65
N PRO A 77 12.52 -12.62 -23.77
CA PRO A 77 13.76 -12.89 -24.48
C PRO A 77 14.97 -12.37 -23.69
N THR A 78 15.99 -13.17 -23.62
CA THR A 78 17.31 -12.79 -23.11
C THR A 78 18.15 -12.07 -24.17
N LEU A 79 19.34 -11.57 -23.81
CA LEU A 79 20.24 -10.87 -24.73
C LEU A 79 20.64 -11.76 -25.94
N ASP A 80 20.77 -13.06 -25.72
CA ASP A 80 21.09 -14.07 -26.76
C ASP A 80 19.86 -14.58 -27.51
N LYS A 81 18.72 -13.88 -27.42
CA LYS A 81 17.44 -14.19 -28.10
C LYS A 81 16.81 -15.52 -27.70
N THR A 82 17.21 -16.07 -26.58
CA THR A 82 16.58 -17.26 -26.00
C THR A 82 15.42 -16.82 -25.12
N TYR A 83 14.25 -17.44 -25.29
CA TYR A 83 13.09 -17.15 -24.46
C TYR A 83 13.11 -17.97 -23.18
N ILE A 84 12.83 -17.32 -22.06
CA ILE A 84 12.67 -17.97 -20.75
C ILE A 84 11.31 -17.61 -20.14
N TRP A 85 10.74 -18.55 -19.43
CA TRP A 85 9.59 -18.28 -18.57
C TRP A 85 10.06 -17.65 -17.28
N VAL A 86 9.45 -16.53 -16.93
CA VAL A 86 9.78 -15.78 -15.72
C VAL A 86 8.52 -15.56 -14.92
N GLU A 87 8.61 -15.89 -13.64
CA GLU A 87 7.62 -15.60 -12.64
C GLU A 87 8.28 -14.72 -11.58
N SER A 88 7.64 -13.64 -11.22
CA SER A 88 8.17 -12.68 -10.24
C SER A 88 7.18 -12.46 -9.13
N PHE A 89 7.68 -12.37 -7.90
CA PHE A 89 6.87 -12.04 -6.74
C PHE A 89 7.60 -11.00 -5.87
N ALA A 90 6.84 -10.21 -5.16
CA ALA A 90 7.38 -9.23 -4.24
C ALA A 90 6.54 -9.15 -2.95
N ARG A 91 7.19 -8.76 -1.87
CA ARG A 91 6.50 -8.43 -0.62
C ARG A 91 6.69 -6.96 -0.32
N TRP A 92 5.61 -6.30 0.02
CA TRP A 92 5.60 -4.87 0.29
C TRP A 92 4.68 -4.52 1.46
N ARG A 93 4.84 -3.35 2.01
CA ARG A 93 3.97 -2.85 3.08
C ARG A 93 3.82 -1.33 2.98
N ILE A 94 2.74 -0.82 3.53
CA ILE A 94 2.46 0.60 3.61
C ILE A 94 3.13 1.15 4.88
N ILE A 95 4.18 1.95 4.72
CA ILE A 95 4.92 2.57 5.84
C ILE A 95 4.25 3.88 6.25
N ASP A 96 3.87 4.70 5.27
CA ASP A 96 3.22 6.00 5.49
C ASP A 96 1.83 5.97 4.83
N PRO A 97 0.76 5.73 5.60
CA PRO A 97 -0.58 5.60 5.04
C PRO A 97 -1.13 6.93 4.51
N VAL A 98 -0.65 8.08 5.01
CA VAL A 98 -1.08 9.40 4.52
C VAL A 98 -0.55 9.64 3.12
N LYS A 99 0.76 9.45 2.91
CA LYS A 99 1.37 9.56 1.59
C LYS A 99 0.80 8.52 0.62
N PHE A 100 0.59 7.30 1.10
CA PHE A 100 -0.03 6.25 0.30
C PHE A 100 -1.42 6.66 -0.19
N PHE A 101 -2.26 7.15 0.70
CA PHE A 101 -3.60 7.63 0.33
C PHE A 101 -3.55 8.77 -0.69
N GLN A 102 -2.65 9.75 -0.50
CA GLN A 102 -2.53 10.91 -1.37
C GLN A 102 -1.97 10.58 -2.77
N THR A 103 -1.08 9.59 -2.87
CA THR A 103 -0.38 9.28 -4.12
C THR A 103 -1.00 8.13 -4.90
N VAL A 104 -1.51 7.13 -4.20
CA VAL A 104 -1.99 5.87 -4.77
C VAL A 104 -3.51 5.72 -4.55
N GLY A 105 -4.01 6.15 -3.41
CA GLY A 105 -5.41 6.13 -3.04
C GLY A 105 -5.85 4.82 -2.39
N ASN A 106 -5.64 3.68 -3.03
CA ASN A 106 -6.07 2.37 -2.53
C ASN A 106 -5.09 1.24 -2.91
N THR A 107 -5.28 0.07 -2.30
CA THR A 107 -4.44 -1.11 -2.51
C THR A 107 -4.52 -1.66 -3.94
N VAL A 108 -5.66 -1.56 -4.59
CA VAL A 108 -5.84 -2.02 -5.98
C VAL A 108 -4.99 -1.21 -6.95
N ASN A 109 -5.03 0.12 -6.81
CA ASN A 109 -4.18 1.00 -7.61
C ASN A 109 -2.68 0.78 -7.33
N ALA A 110 -2.34 0.41 -6.07
CA ALA A 110 -0.96 0.06 -5.72
C ALA A 110 -0.49 -1.18 -6.46
N MET A 111 -1.32 -2.22 -6.54
CA MET A 111 -1.01 -3.43 -7.29
C MET A 111 -0.74 -3.12 -8.77
N GLY A 112 -1.62 -2.39 -9.45
CA GLY A 112 -1.40 -2.01 -10.84
C GLY A 112 -0.11 -1.19 -11.06
N ARG A 113 0.25 -0.29 -10.14
CA ARG A 113 1.54 0.42 -10.22
C ARG A 113 2.74 -0.47 -9.98
N LEU A 114 2.60 -1.48 -9.12
CA LEU A 114 3.65 -2.47 -8.89
C LEU A 114 3.84 -3.34 -10.14
N ASP A 115 2.75 -3.77 -10.78
CA ASP A 115 2.78 -4.49 -12.06
C ASP A 115 3.61 -3.71 -13.09
N ASP A 116 3.26 -2.47 -13.37
CA ASP A 116 3.96 -1.65 -14.36
C ASP A 116 5.46 -1.47 -14.07
N ILE A 117 5.81 -1.25 -12.78
CA ILE A 117 7.19 -0.98 -12.38
C ILE A 117 8.02 -2.26 -12.35
N ILE A 118 7.49 -3.33 -11.77
CA ILE A 118 8.25 -4.57 -11.60
C ILE A 118 8.41 -5.28 -12.93
N ASP A 119 7.35 -5.38 -13.73
CA ASP A 119 7.41 -6.00 -15.05
C ASP A 119 8.42 -5.31 -15.97
N SER A 120 8.38 -3.99 -16.03
CA SER A 120 9.32 -3.24 -16.83
C SER A 120 10.76 -3.43 -16.35
N ALA A 121 10.98 -3.50 -15.03
CA ALA A 121 12.30 -3.70 -14.46
C ALA A 121 12.82 -5.12 -14.66
N VAL A 122 11.99 -6.13 -14.47
CA VAL A 122 12.33 -7.54 -14.72
C VAL A 122 12.65 -7.75 -16.19
N ARG A 123 11.81 -7.23 -17.10
CA ARG A 123 12.04 -7.29 -18.55
C ARG A 123 13.36 -6.65 -18.94
N ASN A 124 13.64 -5.44 -18.48
CA ASN A 124 14.89 -4.74 -18.75
C ASN A 124 16.10 -5.48 -18.19
N PHE A 125 15.95 -6.10 -17.02
CA PHE A 125 17.03 -6.89 -16.43
C PHE A 125 17.34 -8.12 -17.30
N ILE A 126 16.33 -8.92 -17.63
CA ILE A 126 16.51 -10.17 -18.37
C ILE A 126 17.03 -9.92 -19.78
N THR A 127 16.50 -8.92 -20.49
CA THR A 127 16.96 -8.58 -21.85
C THR A 127 18.39 -8.03 -21.90
N SER A 128 18.91 -7.55 -20.78
CA SER A 128 20.28 -7.03 -20.68
C SER A 128 21.34 -8.09 -20.42
N TYR A 129 20.94 -9.32 -20.05
CA TYR A 129 21.86 -10.40 -19.70
C TYR A 129 21.67 -11.62 -20.60
N LYS A 130 22.76 -12.38 -20.80
CA LYS A 130 22.68 -13.68 -21.46
C LYS A 130 22.01 -14.71 -20.56
N LEU A 131 21.39 -15.74 -21.17
CA LEU A 131 20.70 -16.81 -20.44
C LEU A 131 21.56 -17.39 -19.31
N ILE A 132 22.82 -17.69 -19.59
CA ILE A 132 23.73 -18.31 -18.63
C ILE A 132 24.04 -17.40 -17.44
N GLU A 133 24.01 -16.08 -17.62
CA GLU A 133 24.21 -15.09 -16.55
C GLU A 133 22.93 -14.88 -15.73
N SER A 134 21.78 -14.93 -16.37
CA SER A 134 20.49 -14.80 -15.71
C SER A 134 20.19 -15.99 -14.77
N VAL A 135 20.59 -17.20 -15.17
CA VAL A 135 20.39 -18.43 -14.38
C VAL A 135 21.56 -18.70 -13.43
N ARG A 136 22.79 -18.32 -13.83
CA ARG A 136 24.02 -18.56 -13.07
C ARG A 136 24.37 -17.36 -12.18
N GLN A 137 23.57 -17.01 -11.21
CA GLN A 137 24.03 -16.18 -10.08
C GLN A 137 24.96 -17.01 -9.16
N GLY A 138 26.08 -17.43 -9.71
CA GLY A 138 27.14 -18.08 -8.98
C GLY A 138 27.82 -17.08 -8.06
N ASN A 139 27.76 -17.36 -6.78
CA ASN A 139 28.35 -16.68 -5.63
C ASN A 139 29.91 -16.65 -5.67
N ARG A 140 30.51 -16.17 -6.78
CA ARG A 140 31.94 -15.96 -6.84
C ARG A 140 32.25 -14.50 -7.16
N ASN A 141 32.67 -13.77 -6.12
CA ASN A 141 33.35 -12.47 -6.18
C ASN A 141 32.54 -11.24 -6.64
N ARG A 142 31.38 -10.98 -6.05
CA ARG A 142 30.88 -9.59 -5.96
C ARG A 142 30.63 -9.22 -4.51
N PRO A 143 31.03 -7.99 -4.06
CA PRO A 143 30.65 -7.52 -2.75
C PRO A 143 29.11 -7.55 -2.64
N ARG A 144 28.59 -8.03 -1.51
CA ARG A 144 27.18 -8.14 -1.20
C ARG A 144 26.48 -6.76 -1.17
N ARG A 145 26.43 -6.10 -2.28
CA ARG A 145 25.38 -5.09 -2.50
C ARG A 145 24.28 -5.83 -3.24
N SER A 146 23.36 -6.39 -2.48
CA SER A 146 22.22 -7.07 -3.08
C SER A 146 21.50 -6.08 -3.99
N TRP A 147 21.38 -6.42 -5.26
CA TRP A 147 20.56 -5.71 -6.24
C TRP A 147 19.15 -5.46 -5.67
N ALA A 148 18.65 -6.36 -4.81
CA ALA A 148 17.43 -6.20 -4.05
C ALA A 148 17.44 -4.91 -3.19
N HIS A 149 18.55 -4.57 -2.53
CA HIS A 149 18.64 -3.34 -1.73
C HIS A 149 18.63 -2.09 -2.61
N TRP A 150 19.30 -2.13 -3.76
CA TRP A 150 19.31 -1.03 -4.73
C TRP A 150 17.96 -0.88 -5.42
N PHE A 151 17.29 -2.00 -5.74
CA PHE A 151 15.98 -2.05 -6.35
C PHE A 151 14.90 -1.54 -5.41
N VAL A 152 14.92 -1.96 -4.15
CA VAL A 152 14.01 -1.49 -3.10
C VAL A 152 14.21 0.01 -2.84
N GLN A 153 15.45 0.50 -2.77
CA GLN A 153 15.70 1.93 -2.61
C GLN A 153 15.19 2.76 -3.80
N ARG A 154 15.34 2.28 -5.02
CA ARG A 154 14.83 2.96 -6.21
C ARG A 154 13.32 2.91 -6.34
N LEU A 155 12.70 1.83 -5.90
CA LEU A 155 11.25 1.68 -5.80
C LEU A 155 10.68 2.64 -4.74
N VAL A 156 11.28 2.67 -3.56
CA VAL A 156 10.88 3.58 -2.48
C VAL A 156 11.03 5.04 -2.91
N SER A 157 12.11 5.41 -3.59
CA SER A 157 12.33 6.79 -4.07
C SER A 157 11.39 7.21 -5.22
N ARG A 158 10.84 6.27 -6.00
CA ARG A 158 9.82 6.56 -7.02
C ARG A 158 8.40 6.61 -6.48
N ILE A 159 8.11 5.79 -5.47
CA ILE A 159 6.77 5.76 -4.82
C ILE A 159 6.66 6.88 -3.77
N VAL A 160 7.76 7.27 -3.16
CA VAL A 160 7.84 8.35 -2.17
C VAL A 160 8.94 9.32 -2.61
N PRO A 161 8.63 10.33 -3.43
CA PRO A 161 9.60 11.38 -3.75
C PRO A 161 9.97 12.09 -2.45
N THR A 162 11.23 11.96 -2.05
CA THR A 162 11.81 12.79 -0.99
C THR A 162 11.89 14.23 -1.52
N ARG A 163 11.19 15.14 -0.88
CA ARG A 163 11.49 16.58 -0.95
C ARG A 163 12.69 16.89 -0.10
#